data_4bee8fafa3c80f401e9b13b855eb837c
#
_entry.id   4bee8fafa3c80f401e9b13b855eb837c
#
_cell.length_a   1.000
_cell.length_b   1.000
_cell.length_c   1.000
_cell.angle_alpha   90.00
_cell.angle_beta   90.00
_cell.angle_gamma   90.00
#
_symmetry.space_group_name_H-M   'P 1'
#
loop_
_entity.id
_entity.type
_entity.pdbx_description
1 polymer ?
#
loop_
_entity_poly.entity_id
_entity_poly.type
_entity_poly.pdbx_seq_one_letter_code
_entity_poly.pdbx_strand_id
1 'polypeptide(L)'
;LKGKIVNNEKVVDSFNLLGLIDDPALQRKSAEIRVNSAYPQNNSLSKLTFYPVHPKIRIGYFSGDFKIHPVAYLTAGLYELHNRNQFEIHAFSFGPDTKDAMNLRIKAGVDYFHEVHTKTHEEVAFLARSLEIDIAIDLSGLTAMARTEVFALSAAPIQLSYIGYLGTMGADYYDYLIADPVMIPKENQKYYAEKIVYLPSFQVNDSTDLPPEISLTRKEVGLPEEGFVFCCFNNTYKFTPQVFDSWARILKSVKDSVLIIYANNDLSKTNLNKEIENRGVKAERLILGKSIPKPEYLARYRTADLFLDTHPYNAGTTASDALKMGLPMITYLGKSYQARMGAGIISALNLPELITNSPEEYEALA
;
A
#
# COMPACT_ATOMS: atom_id res chain seq x y z
N LEU A 1 20.50 -0.26 13.62
CA LEU A 1 19.17 -0.85 13.48
C LEU A 1 19.27 -2.34 13.13
N LYS A 2 19.93 -2.71 11.99
CA LYS A 2 20.03 -4.10 11.51
C LYS A 2 20.54 -5.08 12.59
N GLY A 3 21.69 -4.78 13.24
CA GLY A 3 22.26 -5.65 14.29
C GLY A 3 21.31 -5.90 15.46
N LYS A 4 20.56 -4.90 15.87
CA LYS A 4 19.55 -5.06 16.94
C LYS A 4 18.41 -5.98 16.56
N ILE A 5 17.88 -5.86 15.33
CA ILE A 5 16.83 -6.76 14.81
C ILE A 5 17.34 -8.20 14.76
N VAL A 6 18.57 -8.41 14.26
CA VAL A 6 19.21 -9.74 14.24
C VAL A 6 19.27 -10.35 15.64
N ASN A 7 19.56 -9.53 16.67
CA ASN A 7 19.61 -9.91 18.07
C ASN A 7 18.24 -10.02 18.76
N ASN A 8 17.14 -10.06 18.01
CA ASN A 8 15.76 -10.14 18.51
C ASN A 8 15.29 -8.92 19.32
N GLU A 9 15.91 -7.74 19.13
CA GLU A 9 15.46 -6.52 19.81
C GLU A 9 14.30 -5.87 19.02
N LYS A 10 13.23 -5.48 19.73
CA LYS A 10 12.14 -4.67 19.18
C LYS A 10 12.58 -3.20 19.14
N VAL A 11 13.03 -2.72 17.99
CA VAL A 11 13.63 -1.39 17.86
C VAL A 11 12.90 -0.47 16.88
N VAL A 12 12.00 -1.01 16.06
CA VAL A 12 11.23 -0.27 15.07
C VAL A 12 9.91 -0.98 14.81
N ASP A 13 8.89 -0.23 14.49
CA ASP A 13 7.62 -0.79 14.01
C ASP A 13 7.82 -1.42 12.62
N SER A 14 7.19 -2.59 12.39
CA SER A 14 7.38 -3.36 11.16
C SER A 14 6.95 -2.57 9.92
N PHE A 15 5.90 -1.75 10.02
CA PHE A 15 5.47 -0.88 8.92
C PHE A 15 6.53 0.18 8.59
N ASN A 16 7.07 0.85 9.61
CA ASN A 16 8.10 1.86 9.41
C ASN A 16 9.39 1.27 8.84
N LEU A 17 9.71 0.01 9.16
CA LEU A 17 10.88 -0.68 8.63
C LEU A 17 10.83 -0.84 7.11
N LEU A 18 9.62 -1.00 6.53
CA LEU A 18 9.45 -1.11 5.08
C LEU A 18 9.97 0.13 4.33
N GLY A 19 9.83 1.32 4.92
CA GLY A 19 10.35 2.57 4.35
C GLY A 19 11.84 2.80 4.56
N LEU A 20 12.51 2.02 5.41
CA LEU A 20 13.90 2.24 5.82
C LEU A 20 14.87 1.21 5.23
N ILE A 21 14.44 -0.02 5.00
CA ILE A 21 15.35 -1.13 4.67
C ILE A 21 14.75 -2.01 3.57
N ASP A 22 15.48 -2.19 2.48
CA ASP A 22 15.20 -3.17 1.44
C ASP A 22 15.92 -4.49 1.72
N ASP A 23 15.42 -5.22 2.72
CA ASP A 23 15.95 -6.52 3.13
C ASP A 23 14.79 -7.41 3.63
N PRO A 24 14.29 -8.34 2.79
CA PRO A 24 13.12 -9.14 3.13
C PRO A 24 13.38 -10.09 4.34
N ALA A 25 14.61 -10.52 4.55
CA ALA A 25 14.94 -11.36 5.71
C ALA A 25 14.84 -10.58 7.03
N LEU A 26 15.33 -9.34 7.05
CA LEU A 26 15.20 -8.45 8.22
C LEU A 26 13.77 -8.01 8.46
N GLN A 27 12.99 -7.80 7.39
CA GLN A 27 11.58 -7.46 7.49
C GLN A 27 10.78 -8.62 8.09
N ARG A 28 11.01 -9.86 7.63
CA ARG A 28 10.45 -11.05 8.24
C ARG A 28 10.80 -11.14 9.73
N LYS A 29 12.08 -11.02 10.06
CA LYS A 29 12.53 -11.08 11.45
C LYS A 29 11.85 -10.03 12.33
N SER A 30 11.71 -8.79 11.85
CA SER A 30 11.00 -7.72 12.56
C SER A 30 9.52 -8.02 12.76
N ALA A 31 8.84 -8.59 11.76
CA ALA A 31 7.44 -9.00 11.86
C ALA A 31 7.27 -10.13 12.92
N GLU A 32 8.12 -11.16 12.89
CA GLU A 32 8.14 -12.24 13.86
C GLU A 32 8.33 -11.71 15.31
N ILE A 33 9.29 -10.80 15.53
CA ILE A 33 9.51 -10.16 16.84
C ILE A 33 8.26 -9.41 17.28
N ARG A 34 7.66 -8.63 16.37
CA ARG A 34 6.45 -7.85 16.64
C ARG A 34 5.29 -8.74 17.04
N VAL A 35 5.00 -9.76 16.22
CA VAL A 35 3.86 -10.65 16.41
C VAL A 35 4.02 -11.48 17.68
N ASN A 36 5.18 -12.09 17.90
CA ASN A 36 5.43 -12.88 19.10
C ASN A 36 5.31 -12.07 20.41
N SER A 37 5.61 -10.76 20.34
CA SER A 37 5.54 -9.88 21.52
C SER A 37 4.17 -9.25 21.74
N ALA A 38 3.44 -8.92 20.69
CA ALA A 38 2.22 -8.13 20.76
C ALA A 38 0.95 -8.91 20.39
N TYR A 39 1.06 -9.90 19.52
CA TYR A 39 -0.05 -10.64 18.93
C TYR A 39 0.21 -12.16 18.93
N PRO A 40 0.65 -12.77 20.05
CA PRO A 40 0.86 -14.22 20.09
C PRO A 40 -0.44 -14.96 19.78
N GLN A 41 -0.34 -16.16 19.20
CA GLN A 41 -1.51 -17.00 18.97
C GLN A 41 -2.30 -17.18 20.25
N ASN A 42 -3.60 -17.00 20.17
CA ASN A 42 -4.51 -17.05 21.31
C ASN A 42 -5.52 -18.21 21.13
N ASN A 43 -5.44 -19.18 22.05
CA ASN A 43 -6.28 -20.38 22.06
C ASN A 43 -7.45 -20.27 23.04
N SER A 44 -7.88 -19.08 23.44
CA SER A 44 -9.03 -18.89 24.35
C SER A 44 -10.35 -19.35 23.73
N LEU A 45 -10.47 -19.30 22.42
CA LEU A 45 -11.58 -19.92 21.69
C LEU A 45 -11.28 -21.39 21.38
N SER A 46 -12.33 -22.22 21.26
CA SER A 46 -12.20 -23.62 20.88
C SER A 46 -11.43 -23.77 19.55
N LYS A 47 -10.75 -24.92 19.37
CA LYS A 47 -10.06 -25.22 18.11
C LYS A 47 -11.04 -25.13 16.96
N LEU A 48 -10.72 -24.32 15.95
CA LEU A 48 -11.52 -24.18 14.75
C LEU A 48 -11.22 -25.34 13.80
N THR A 49 -12.28 -25.92 13.24
CA THR A 49 -12.23 -26.91 12.16
C THR A 49 -12.92 -26.33 10.93
N PHE A 50 -12.71 -26.94 9.76
CA PHE A 50 -13.47 -26.55 8.58
C PHE A 50 -14.97 -26.75 8.81
N TYR A 51 -15.75 -25.83 8.30
CA TYR A 51 -17.21 -25.88 8.34
C TYR A 51 -17.76 -26.94 7.37
N PRO A 52 -19.01 -27.37 7.54
CA PRO A 52 -19.71 -28.12 6.49
C PRO A 52 -19.70 -27.34 5.16
N VAL A 53 -19.77 -28.08 4.05
CA VAL A 53 -19.76 -27.45 2.73
C VAL A 53 -20.99 -26.56 2.58
N HIS A 54 -20.76 -25.25 2.37
CA HIS A 54 -21.81 -24.27 2.11
C HIS A 54 -22.14 -24.23 0.61
N PRO A 55 -23.37 -23.82 0.23
CA PRO A 55 -23.72 -23.56 -1.16
C PRO A 55 -22.85 -22.45 -1.80
N LYS A 56 -22.37 -21.50 -0.98
CA LYS A 56 -21.44 -20.43 -1.35
C LYS A 56 -20.28 -20.37 -0.36
N ILE A 57 -19.09 -20.06 -0.86
CA ILE A 57 -17.93 -19.78 0.00
C ILE A 57 -18.15 -18.42 0.66
N ARG A 58 -18.07 -18.35 1.98
CA ARG A 58 -18.23 -17.12 2.77
C ARG A 58 -16.87 -16.44 2.96
N ILE A 59 -16.71 -15.27 2.36
CA ILE A 59 -15.48 -14.48 2.43
C ILE A 59 -15.71 -13.30 3.37
N GLY A 60 -14.92 -13.20 4.42
CA GLY A 60 -14.88 -12.05 5.32
C GLY A 60 -13.71 -11.13 5.01
N TYR A 61 -13.97 -9.89 4.65
CA TYR A 61 -12.96 -8.83 4.52
C TYR A 61 -12.91 -8.00 5.80
N PHE A 62 -11.72 -7.87 6.39
CA PHE A 62 -11.52 -7.19 7.67
C PHE A 62 -10.67 -5.94 7.48
N SER A 63 -11.18 -4.77 7.85
CA SER A 63 -10.45 -3.50 7.67
C SER A 63 -10.91 -2.41 8.64
N GLY A 64 -9.98 -1.54 9.03
CA GLY A 64 -10.28 -0.23 9.65
C GLY A 64 -10.59 0.87 8.64
N ASP A 65 -10.47 0.58 7.34
CA ASP A 65 -10.41 1.59 6.28
C ASP A 65 -11.54 1.49 5.25
N PHE A 66 -12.70 0.95 5.62
CA PHE A 66 -13.93 1.02 4.81
C PHE A 66 -14.55 2.43 4.83
N LYS A 67 -13.77 3.40 4.36
CA LYS A 67 -14.06 4.84 4.31
C LYS A 67 -13.24 5.47 3.19
N ILE A 68 -13.28 6.81 3.04
CA ILE A 68 -12.36 7.52 2.14
C ILE A 68 -10.91 7.23 2.56
N HIS A 69 -10.31 6.23 1.91
CA HIS A 69 -8.96 5.73 2.18
C HIS A 69 -8.41 4.99 0.94
N PRO A 70 -7.07 4.97 0.70
CA PRO A 70 -6.46 4.26 -0.44
C PRO A 70 -6.91 2.80 -0.59
N VAL A 71 -6.96 2.02 0.49
CA VAL A 71 -7.42 0.63 0.45
C VAL A 71 -8.85 0.53 -0.08
N ALA A 72 -9.75 1.39 0.39
CA ALA A 72 -11.15 1.41 -0.07
C ALA A 72 -11.26 1.76 -1.56
N TYR A 73 -10.49 2.76 -2.03
CA TYR A 73 -10.45 3.12 -3.46
C TYR A 73 -9.98 1.98 -4.36
N LEU A 74 -9.05 1.17 -3.88
CA LEU A 74 -8.56 0.02 -4.64
C LEU A 74 -9.54 -1.16 -4.62
N THR A 75 -10.26 -1.38 -3.51
CA THR A 75 -11.01 -2.62 -3.28
C THR A 75 -12.52 -2.52 -3.45
N ALA A 76 -13.10 -1.31 -3.57
CA ALA A 76 -14.56 -1.16 -3.69
C ALA A 76 -15.13 -1.94 -4.87
N GLY A 77 -14.55 -1.82 -6.06
CA GLY A 77 -14.97 -2.57 -7.24
C GLY A 77 -14.78 -4.09 -7.09
N LEU A 78 -13.78 -4.54 -6.31
CA LEU A 78 -13.57 -5.96 -6.03
C LEU A 78 -14.78 -6.57 -5.32
N TYR A 79 -15.34 -5.89 -4.32
CA TYR A 79 -16.51 -6.39 -3.59
C TYR A 79 -17.73 -6.50 -4.50
N GLU A 80 -17.93 -5.55 -5.40
CA GLU A 80 -19.05 -5.51 -6.35
C GLU A 80 -18.98 -6.64 -7.40
N LEU A 81 -17.75 -7.00 -7.82
CA LEU A 81 -17.50 -7.93 -8.93
C LEU A 81 -17.48 -9.41 -8.54
N HIS A 82 -17.56 -9.75 -7.27
CA HIS A 82 -17.63 -11.16 -6.85
C HIS A 82 -18.85 -11.88 -7.44
N ASN A 83 -18.63 -13.10 -7.94
CA ASN A 83 -19.74 -13.96 -8.42
C ASN A 83 -20.62 -14.41 -7.26
N ARG A 84 -21.75 -13.74 -7.07
CA ARG A 84 -22.70 -14.01 -5.98
C ARG A 84 -23.38 -15.40 -6.05
N ASN A 85 -23.22 -16.15 -7.14
CA ASN A 85 -23.65 -17.54 -7.18
C ASN A 85 -22.67 -18.48 -6.46
N GLN A 86 -21.40 -18.06 -6.31
CA GLN A 86 -20.34 -18.85 -5.70
C GLN A 86 -19.87 -18.32 -4.35
N PHE A 87 -19.99 -17.01 -4.12
CA PHE A 87 -19.46 -16.32 -2.96
C PHE A 87 -20.53 -15.52 -2.23
N GLU A 88 -20.42 -15.51 -0.90
CA GLU A 88 -21.15 -14.64 0.01
C GLU A 88 -20.12 -13.72 0.68
N ILE A 89 -20.30 -12.41 0.55
CA ILE A 89 -19.28 -11.42 0.92
C ILE A 89 -19.68 -10.68 2.18
N HIS A 90 -18.84 -10.78 3.21
CA HIS A 90 -18.96 -10.09 4.48
C HIS A 90 -17.84 -9.06 4.63
N ALA A 91 -18.17 -7.85 5.10
CA ALA A 91 -17.22 -6.84 5.50
C ALA A 91 -17.28 -6.62 7.03
N PHE A 92 -16.14 -6.74 7.72
CA PHE A 92 -16.01 -6.48 9.15
C PHE A 92 -15.24 -5.16 9.33
N SER A 93 -15.98 -4.09 9.64
CA SER A 93 -15.42 -2.75 9.79
C SER A 93 -14.86 -2.51 11.18
N PHE A 94 -13.54 -2.36 11.28
CA PHE A 94 -12.86 -1.98 12.52
C PHE A 94 -12.92 -0.46 12.79
N GLY A 95 -13.08 0.33 11.73
CA GLY A 95 -13.19 1.78 11.81
C GLY A 95 -14.59 2.27 12.20
N PRO A 96 -14.72 3.55 12.55
CA PRO A 96 -16.03 4.15 12.82
C PRO A 96 -16.87 4.24 11.54
N ASP A 97 -18.19 4.25 11.70
CA ASP A 97 -19.13 4.51 10.61
C ASP A 97 -19.07 5.98 10.17
N THR A 98 -18.28 6.25 9.13
CA THR A 98 -18.06 7.62 8.64
C THR A 98 -19.17 8.12 7.74
N LYS A 99 -20.00 7.23 7.18
CA LYS A 99 -21.07 7.53 6.21
C LYS A 99 -20.61 8.35 5.01
N ASP A 100 -19.30 8.34 4.72
CA ASP A 100 -18.78 8.97 3.51
C ASP A 100 -19.12 8.12 2.27
N ALA A 101 -18.88 8.69 1.07
CA ALA A 101 -19.26 8.06 -0.19
C ALA A 101 -18.65 6.66 -0.37
N MET A 102 -17.40 6.44 0.06
CA MET A 102 -16.74 5.13 -0.05
C MET A 102 -17.32 4.12 0.96
N ASN A 103 -17.59 4.56 2.20
CA ASN A 103 -18.25 3.72 3.20
C ASN A 103 -19.64 3.25 2.72
N LEU A 104 -20.45 4.17 2.20
CA LEU A 104 -21.77 3.85 1.66
C LEU A 104 -21.68 2.91 0.44
N ARG A 105 -20.73 3.15 -0.45
CA ARG A 105 -20.49 2.30 -1.63
C ARG A 105 -20.09 0.88 -1.22
N ILE A 106 -19.17 0.72 -0.29
CA ILE A 106 -18.75 -0.60 0.20
C ILE A 106 -19.90 -1.32 0.89
N LYS A 107 -20.68 -0.62 1.72
CA LYS A 107 -21.90 -1.18 2.33
C LYS A 107 -22.89 -1.73 1.29
N ALA A 108 -23.04 -1.04 0.18
CA ALA A 108 -23.91 -1.49 -0.91
C ALA A 108 -23.29 -2.61 -1.75
N GLY A 109 -21.96 -2.70 -1.80
CA GLY A 109 -21.18 -3.65 -2.60
C GLY A 109 -20.95 -5.03 -1.95
N VAL A 110 -21.33 -5.24 -0.69
CA VAL A 110 -21.20 -6.52 0.03
C VAL A 110 -22.57 -7.09 0.37
N ASP A 111 -22.65 -8.41 0.66
CA ASP A 111 -23.90 -9.03 1.09
C ASP A 111 -24.21 -8.65 2.55
N TYR A 112 -23.18 -8.58 3.41
CA TYR A 112 -23.32 -8.23 4.83
C TYR A 112 -22.21 -7.30 5.28
N PHE A 113 -22.59 -6.19 5.91
CA PHE A 113 -21.64 -5.23 6.50
C PHE A 113 -21.77 -5.23 8.03
N HIS A 114 -20.71 -5.60 8.72
CA HIS A 114 -20.66 -5.71 10.17
C HIS A 114 -19.84 -4.57 10.76
N GLU A 115 -20.49 -3.68 11.50
CA GLU A 115 -19.81 -2.64 12.27
C GLU A 115 -19.32 -3.25 13.58
N VAL A 116 -18.00 -3.46 13.68
CA VAL A 116 -17.37 -4.15 14.82
C VAL A 116 -16.37 -3.29 15.59
N HIS A 117 -16.35 -1.99 15.33
CA HIS A 117 -15.38 -1.06 15.97
C HIS A 117 -15.51 -0.98 17.49
N THR A 118 -16.71 -1.22 18.05
CA THR A 118 -16.96 -1.22 19.51
C THR A 118 -16.82 -2.60 20.16
N LYS A 119 -16.66 -3.66 19.37
CA LYS A 119 -16.54 -5.03 19.86
C LYS A 119 -15.10 -5.35 20.25
N THR A 120 -14.93 -6.23 21.24
CA THR A 120 -13.62 -6.81 21.58
C THR A 120 -13.09 -7.68 20.45
N HIS A 121 -11.80 -8.04 20.47
CA HIS A 121 -11.20 -8.92 19.47
C HIS A 121 -11.83 -10.33 19.51
N GLU A 122 -12.14 -10.82 20.71
CA GLU A 122 -12.81 -12.10 20.92
C GLU A 122 -14.24 -12.10 20.36
N GLU A 123 -15.01 -11.03 20.60
CA GLU A 123 -16.37 -10.88 20.06
C GLU A 123 -16.35 -10.83 18.52
N VAL A 124 -15.35 -10.20 17.90
CA VAL A 124 -15.22 -10.17 16.43
C VAL A 124 -14.86 -11.54 15.89
N ALA A 125 -13.88 -12.23 16.47
CA ALA A 125 -13.50 -13.57 16.06
C ALA A 125 -14.67 -14.57 16.26
N PHE A 126 -15.39 -14.46 17.38
CA PHE A 126 -16.58 -15.28 17.64
C PHE A 126 -17.69 -15.00 16.63
N LEU A 127 -17.96 -13.73 16.30
CA LEU A 127 -18.94 -13.35 15.28
C LEU A 127 -18.58 -13.95 13.92
N ALA A 128 -17.33 -13.83 13.47
CA ALA A 128 -16.89 -14.42 12.21
C ALA A 128 -17.09 -15.95 12.18
N ARG A 129 -16.76 -16.63 13.29
CA ARG A 129 -16.99 -18.07 13.44
C ARG A 129 -18.47 -18.44 13.48
N SER A 130 -19.33 -17.66 14.14
CA SER A 130 -20.77 -17.92 14.22
C SER A 130 -21.47 -17.71 12.86
N LEU A 131 -20.88 -16.87 12.02
CA LEU A 131 -21.29 -16.67 10.62
C LEU A 131 -20.64 -17.70 9.68
N GLU A 132 -19.84 -18.62 10.23
CA GLU A 132 -19.12 -19.66 9.49
C GLU A 132 -18.34 -19.08 8.28
N ILE A 133 -17.56 -18.02 8.54
CA ILE A 133 -16.68 -17.43 7.51
C ILE A 133 -15.59 -18.45 7.13
N ASP A 134 -15.57 -18.87 5.86
CA ASP A 134 -14.60 -19.86 5.36
C ASP A 134 -13.21 -19.26 5.19
N ILE A 135 -13.15 -18.02 4.70
CA ILE A 135 -11.89 -17.31 4.39
C ILE A 135 -11.94 -15.90 5.00
N ALA A 136 -11.00 -15.61 5.91
CA ALA A 136 -10.81 -14.27 6.47
C ALA A 136 -9.65 -13.55 5.77
N ILE A 137 -9.92 -12.38 5.21
CA ILE A 137 -8.94 -11.55 4.49
C ILE A 137 -8.65 -10.29 5.30
N ASP A 138 -7.43 -10.20 5.85
CA ASP A 138 -6.92 -9.03 6.53
C ASP A 138 -6.42 -7.99 5.53
N LEU A 139 -7.13 -6.85 5.44
CA LEU A 139 -6.76 -5.73 4.57
C LEU A 139 -5.93 -4.68 5.29
N SER A 140 -5.58 -4.88 6.55
CA SER A 140 -4.83 -3.93 7.37
C SER A 140 -3.41 -4.40 7.65
N GLY A 141 -3.23 -5.68 8.00
CA GLY A 141 -1.95 -6.25 8.39
C GLY A 141 -1.31 -5.51 9.57
N LEU A 142 0.00 -5.25 9.56
CA LEU A 142 0.72 -4.57 10.63
C LEU A 142 0.73 -3.03 10.45
N THR A 143 -0.43 -2.44 10.12
CA THR A 143 -0.61 -0.99 9.98
C THR A 143 -1.35 -0.38 11.18
N ALA A 144 -1.58 0.94 11.16
CA ALA A 144 -2.44 1.59 12.14
C ALA A 144 -3.89 1.06 12.02
N MET A 145 -4.62 1.01 13.12
CA MET A 145 -5.98 0.48 13.22
C MET A 145 -6.15 -1.01 12.86
N ALA A 146 -5.06 -1.75 12.68
CA ALA A 146 -5.10 -3.20 12.53
C ALA A 146 -5.63 -3.86 13.82
N ARG A 147 -6.26 -5.01 13.66
CA ARG A 147 -6.74 -5.86 14.77
C ARG A 147 -6.24 -7.28 14.57
N THR A 148 -4.93 -7.42 14.53
CA THR A 148 -4.20 -8.69 14.33
C THR A 148 -4.61 -9.74 15.37
N GLU A 149 -5.02 -9.32 16.57
CA GLU A 149 -5.54 -10.18 17.64
C GLU A 149 -6.77 -11.00 17.20
N VAL A 150 -7.59 -10.48 16.30
CA VAL A 150 -8.76 -11.21 15.74
C VAL A 150 -8.30 -12.46 15.00
N PHE A 151 -7.21 -12.33 14.23
CA PHE A 151 -6.62 -13.44 13.47
C PHE A 151 -5.82 -14.39 14.39
N ALA A 152 -5.17 -13.87 15.43
CA ALA A 152 -4.51 -14.68 16.45
C ALA A 152 -5.49 -15.59 17.21
N LEU A 153 -6.78 -15.23 17.24
CA LEU A 153 -7.90 -16.03 17.77
C LEU A 153 -8.46 -17.02 16.74
N SER A 154 -7.91 -17.09 15.53
CA SER A 154 -8.41 -17.91 14.41
C SER A 154 -9.86 -17.58 14.05
N ALA A 155 -10.09 -16.42 13.43
CA ALA A 155 -11.43 -15.96 13.04
C ALA A 155 -12.10 -16.83 11.96
N ALA A 156 -11.30 -17.50 11.10
CA ALA A 156 -11.76 -18.41 10.07
C ALA A 156 -10.80 -19.59 9.87
N PRO A 157 -11.22 -20.70 9.23
CA PRO A 157 -10.35 -21.83 8.91
C PRO A 157 -9.19 -21.50 7.99
N ILE A 158 -9.37 -20.51 7.11
CA ILE A 158 -8.32 -19.97 6.22
C ILE A 158 -8.20 -18.47 6.48
N GLN A 159 -6.99 -18.03 6.78
CA GLN A 159 -6.69 -16.63 7.06
C GLN A 159 -5.58 -16.13 6.15
N LEU A 160 -5.75 -14.96 5.54
CA LEU A 160 -4.76 -14.40 4.64
C LEU A 160 -4.64 -12.88 4.77
N SER A 161 -3.47 -12.35 4.39
CA SER A 161 -3.20 -10.91 4.32
C SER A 161 -3.21 -10.43 2.87
N TYR A 162 -3.77 -9.22 2.64
CA TYR A 162 -3.85 -8.62 1.32
C TYR A 162 -3.81 -7.09 1.37
N ILE A 163 -3.11 -6.50 0.47
CA ILE A 163 -3.08 -5.10 -0.01
C ILE A 163 -2.70 -4.02 1.01
N GLY A 164 -3.17 -4.02 2.26
CA GLY A 164 -2.94 -2.91 3.19
C GLY A 164 -1.53 -2.86 3.77
N TYR A 165 -0.89 -4.02 3.94
CA TYR A 165 0.48 -4.15 4.45
C TYR A 165 1.36 -4.93 3.47
N LEU A 166 2.42 -4.31 2.99
CA LEU A 166 3.31 -4.88 1.98
C LEU A 166 4.51 -5.62 2.61
N GLY A 167 4.23 -6.52 3.53
CA GLY A 167 5.21 -7.35 4.21
C GLY A 167 4.60 -8.68 4.67
N THR A 168 5.42 -9.61 5.15
CA THR A 168 4.95 -10.79 5.85
C THR A 168 4.38 -10.42 7.21
N MET A 169 3.30 -11.06 7.62
CA MET A 169 2.76 -10.94 8.97
C MET A 169 3.69 -11.60 10.02
N GLY A 170 4.53 -12.55 9.59
CA GLY A 170 5.46 -13.25 10.48
C GLY A 170 4.79 -14.12 11.55
N ALA A 171 3.59 -14.61 11.27
CA ALA A 171 2.74 -15.35 12.20
C ALA A 171 2.19 -16.62 11.56
N ASP A 172 2.23 -17.73 12.30
CA ASP A 172 1.79 -19.05 11.81
C ASP A 172 0.27 -19.17 11.65
N TYR A 173 -0.50 -18.21 12.18
CA TYR A 173 -1.96 -18.18 12.03
C TYR A 173 -2.44 -17.41 10.78
N TYR A 174 -1.52 -16.92 9.92
CA TYR A 174 -1.82 -16.51 8.54
C TYR A 174 -1.37 -17.60 7.57
N ASP A 175 -2.31 -18.19 6.86
CA ASP A 175 -2.02 -19.29 5.92
C ASP A 175 -1.40 -18.78 4.62
N TYR A 176 -1.91 -17.64 4.13
CA TYR A 176 -1.54 -17.13 2.81
C TYR A 176 -1.31 -15.60 2.81
N LEU A 177 -0.46 -15.19 1.88
CA LEU A 177 -0.28 -13.79 1.46
C LEU A 177 -0.55 -13.69 -0.03
N ILE A 178 -1.42 -12.76 -0.44
CA ILE A 178 -1.68 -12.50 -1.86
C ILE A 178 -0.60 -11.58 -2.42
N ALA A 179 -0.03 -11.94 -3.56
CA ALA A 179 0.98 -11.18 -4.28
C ALA A 179 0.88 -11.42 -5.79
N ASP A 180 1.81 -10.90 -6.56
CA ASP A 180 2.08 -11.29 -7.93
C ASP A 180 3.53 -11.78 -8.10
N PRO A 181 3.87 -12.45 -9.23
CA PRO A 181 5.20 -13.02 -9.44
C PRO A 181 6.33 -11.98 -9.54
N VAL A 182 6.02 -10.73 -9.87
CA VAL A 182 6.99 -9.63 -9.93
C VAL A 182 7.33 -9.15 -8.52
N MET A 183 6.31 -8.97 -7.68
CA MET A 183 6.48 -8.46 -6.32
C MET A 183 7.13 -9.48 -5.40
N ILE A 184 6.72 -10.75 -5.47
CA ILE A 184 7.35 -11.84 -4.70
C ILE A 184 7.73 -12.96 -5.67
N PRO A 185 8.91 -12.91 -6.28
CA PRO A 185 9.39 -14.02 -7.13
C PRO A 185 9.58 -15.30 -6.29
N LYS A 186 9.52 -16.46 -6.94
CA LYS A 186 9.52 -17.78 -6.26
C LYS A 186 10.70 -17.96 -5.32
N GLU A 187 11.88 -17.48 -5.68
CA GLU A 187 13.10 -17.55 -4.87
C GLU A 187 13.05 -16.71 -3.59
N ASN A 188 12.13 -15.72 -3.52
CA ASN A 188 11.94 -14.85 -2.38
C ASN A 188 10.86 -15.38 -1.41
N GLN A 189 10.08 -16.40 -1.76
CA GLN A 189 9.03 -16.96 -0.86
C GLN A 189 9.58 -17.38 0.50
N LYS A 190 10.83 -17.81 0.57
CA LYS A 190 11.52 -18.19 1.83
C LYS A 190 11.59 -17.07 2.88
N TYR A 191 11.34 -15.80 2.48
CA TYR A 191 11.35 -14.65 3.39
C TYR A 191 9.96 -14.32 3.94
N TYR A 192 8.96 -15.13 3.65
CA TYR A 192 7.58 -14.95 4.13
C TYR A 192 7.20 -16.13 5.02
N ALA A 193 6.42 -15.88 6.07
CA ALA A 193 5.89 -16.94 6.92
C ALA A 193 4.73 -17.66 6.23
N GLU A 194 3.95 -16.91 5.48
CA GLU A 194 2.77 -17.35 4.74
C GLU A 194 3.15 -18.06 3.43
N LYS A 195 2.25 -18.91 2.94
CA LYS A 195 2.30 -19.38 1.55
C LYS A 195 1.84 -18.28 0.60
N ILE A 196 2.51 -18.14 -0.53
CA ILE A 196 2.17 -17.08 -1.48
C ILE A 196 1.10 -17.56 -2.48
N VAL A 197 0.01 -16.83 -2.57
CA VAL A 197 -1.02 -16.97 -3.62
C VAL A 197 -0.79 -15.87 -4.66
N TYR A 198 -0.56 -16.28 -5.89
CA TYR A 198 -0.31 -15.36 -6.98
C TYR A 198 -1.58 -14.98 -7.72
N LEU A 199 -1.80 -13.67 -7.85
CA LEU A 199 -2.70 -13.07 -8.84
C LEU A 199 -1.88 -12.66 -10.08
N PRO A 200 -2.51 -12.48 -11.24
CA PRO A 200 -1.84 -11.93 -12.42
C PRO A 200 -1.22 -10.54 -12.16
N SER A 201 -1.89 -9.72 -11.37
CA SER A 201 -1.42 -8.45 -10.81
C SER A 201 -1.88 -8.35 -9.36
N PHE A 202 -0.98 -7.94 -8.48
CA PHE A 202 -1.29 -7.77 -7.05
C PHE A 202 -2.32 -6.67 -6.81
N GLN A 203 -2.09 -5.49 -7.38
CA GLN A 203 -2.91 -4.35 -7.10
C GLN A 203 -4.18 -4.38 -7.94
N VAL A 204 -5.32 -4.50 -7.27
CA VAL A 204 -6.61 -4.27 -7.91
C VAL A 204 -6.82 -2.77 -8.11
N ASN A 205 -7.54 -2.42 -9.17
CA ASN A 205 -7.92 -1.07 -9.48
C ASN A 205 -9.40 -1.08 -9.87
N ASP A 206 -10.12 -0.07 -9.42
CA ASP A 206 -11.52 0.11 -9.75
C ASP A 206 -11.66 0.65 -11.19
N SER A 207 -12.17 -0.18 -12.10
CA SER A 207 -12.40 0.21 -13.49
C SER A 207 -13.56 1.22 -13.66
N THR A 208 -14.37 1.42 -12.63
CA THR A 208 -15.48 2.40 -12.65
C THR A 208 -15.07 3.76 -12.10
N ASP A 209 -13.93 3.87 -11.41
CA ASP A 209 -13.34 5.13 -10.95
C ASP A 209 -12.61 5.83 -12.11
N LEU A 210 -13.40 6.45 -12.99
CA LEU A 210 -12.89 7.11 -14.21
C LEU A 210 -12.08 8.37 -13.87
N PRO A 211 -11.11 8.73 -14.73
CA PRO A 211 -10.40 10.00 -14.61
C PRO A 211 -11.38 11.19 -14.61
N PRO A 212 -11.17 12.20 -13.74
CA PRO A 212 -12.03 13.37 -13.73
C PRO A 212 -11.89 14.17 -15.03
N GLU A 213 -12.97 14.82 -15.45
CA GLU A 213 -13.00 15.74 -16.62
C GLU A 213 -12.28 17.07 -16.35
N ILE A 214 -11.95 17.36 -15.07
CA ILE A 214 -11.25 18.58 -14.67
C ILE A 214 -9.89 18.66 -15.37
N SER A 215 -9.60 19.79 -15.99
CA SER A 215 -8.29 20.13 -16.53
C SER A 215 -7.68 21.27 -15.72
N LEU A 216 -6.43 21.12 -15.32
CA LEU A 216 -5.65 22.13 -14.62
C LEU A 216 -4.48 22.55 -15.50
N THR A 217 -4.17 23.84 -15.50
CA THR A 217 -2.97 24.38 -16.12
C THR A 217 -1.79 24.31 -15.14
N ARG A 218 -0.56 24.30 -15.65
CA ARG A 218 0.66 24.40 -14.82
C ARG A 218 0.62 25.62 -13.91
N LYS A 219 0.17 26.75 -14.41
CA LYS A 219 0.06 28.01 -13.65
C LYS A 219 -0.90 27.90 -12.46
N GLU A 220 -2.05 27.25 -12.61
CA GLU A 220 -3.04 27.06 -11.54
C GLU A 220 -2.50 26.19 -10.38
N VAL A 221 -1.59 25.28 -10.70
CA VAL A 221 -0.94 24.40 -9.69
C VAL A 221 0.43 24.91 -9.22
N GLY A 222 0.81 26.12 -9.63
CA GLY A 222 2.06 26.79 -9.23
C GLY A 222 3.32 26.22 -9.89
N LEU A 223 3.18 25.62 -11.07
CA LEU A 223 4.28 25.10 -11.87
C LEU A 223 4.71 26.10 -12.96
N PRO A 224 5.98 26.06 -13.41
CA PRO A 224 6.41 26.84 -14.56
C PRO A 224 5.66 26.39 -15.83
N GLU A 225 5.36 27.34 -16.71
CA GLU A 225 4.67 27.06 -17.97
C GLU A 225 5.54 26.25 -18.93
N GLU A 226 6.85 26.50 -18.90
CA GLU A 226 7.87 25.81 -19.69
C GLU A 226 8.79 24.95 -18.80
N GLY A 227 9.59 24.07 -19.42
CA GLY A 227 10.49 23.17 -18.73
C GLY A 227 9.86 21.79 -18.40
N PHE A 228 10.69 20.86 -17.98
CA PHE A 228 10.29 19.51 -17.65
C PHE A 228 9.83 19.41 -16.17
N VAL A 229 8.68 18.80 -15.95
CA VAL A 229 8.07 18.69 -14.62
C VAL A 229 8.07 17.24 -14.17
N PHE A 230 8.95 16.92 -13.22
CA PHE A 230 8.88 15.68 -12.46
C PHE A 230 7.84 15.79 -11.35
N CYS A 231 7.22 14.67 -10.97
CA CYS A 231 6.38 14.65 -9.79
C CYS A 231 6.58 13.39 -8.93
N CYS A 232 6.27 13.52 -7.61
CA CYS A 232 6.13 12.40 -6.70
C CYS A 232 5.14 12.78 -5.59
N PHE A 233 3.93 12.23 -5.62
CA PHE A 233 2.92 12.51 -4.60
C PHE A 233 2.84 11.44 -3.52
N ASN A 234 3.90 10.64 -3.38
CA ASN A 234 4.05 9.71 -2.25
C ASN A 234 4.11 10.46 -0.92
N ASN A 235 3.69 9.80 0.15
CA ASN A 235 3.82 10.33 1.49
C ASN A 235 5.30 10.49 1.86
N THR A 236 5.64 11.55 2.59
CA THR A 236 7.01 11.94 2.93
C THR A 236 7.79 10.90 3.73
N TYR A 237 7.13 9.97 4.45
CA TYR A 237 7.85 8.87 5.13
C TYR A 237 8.56 7.91 4.16
N LYS A 238 8.22 7.95 2.86
CA LYS A 238 8.91 7.19 1.80
C LYS A 238 10.15 7.91 1.24
N PHE A 239 10.38 9.16 1.62
CA PHE A 239 11.50 9.96 1.13
C PHE A 239 12.76 9.68 1.95
N THR A 240 13.61 8.81 1.44
CA THR A 240 14.90 8.51 2.05
C THR A 240 15.98 9.49 1.57
N PRO A 241 17.10 9.64 2.31
CA PRO A 241 18.23 10.43 1.83
C PRO A 241 18.72 10.01 0.45
N GLN A 242 18.73 8.70 0.16
CA GLN A 242 19.15 8.14 -1.14
C GLN A 242 18.22 8.56 -2.27
N VAL A 243 16.91 8.55 -2.05
CA VAL A 243 15.93 9.06 -3.02
C VAL A 243 16.17 10.54 -3.32
N PHE A 244 16.41 11.35 -2.28
CA PHE A 244 16.73 12.77 -2.45
C PHE A 244 18.06 12.99 -3.19
N ASP A 245 19.06 12.13 -2.96
CA ASP A 245 20.33 12.18 -3.68
C ASP A 245 20.11 11.94 -5.19
N SER A 246 19.31 10.94 -5.56
CA SER A 246 18.94 10.66 -6.96
C SER A 246 18.16 11.83 -7.58
N TRP A 247 17.13 12.33 -6.89
CA TRP A 247 16.33 13.45 -7.39
C TRP A 247 17.17 14.72 -7.59
N ALA A 248 18.12 15.00 -6.70
CA ALA A 248 19.02 16.12 -6.86
C ALA A 248 19.94 15.97 -8.09
N ARG A 249 20.42 14.73 -8.38
CA ARG A 249 21.22 14.47 -9.58
C ARG A 249 20.40 14.61 -10.85
N ILE A 250 19.17 14.07 -10.87
CA ILE A 250 18.22 14.24 -11.98
C ILE A 250 17.97 15.73 -12.25
N LEU A 251 17.59 16.49 -11.22
CA LEU A 251 17.34 17.92 -11.38
C LEU A 251 18.57 18.71 -11.87
N LYS A 252 19.78 18.31 -11.52
CA LYS A 252 21.00 18.94 -12.03
C LYS A 252 21.28 18.59 -13.49
N SER A 253 20.93 17.37 -13.91
CA SER A 253 21.15 16.88 -15.28
C SER A 253 20.12 17.43 -16.26
N VAL A 254 18.86 17.57 -15.84
CA VAL A 254 17.77 18.11 -16.67
C VAL A 254 17.62 19.61 -16.40
N LYS A 255 18.19 20.41 -17.30
CA LYS A 255 18.14 21.88 -17.21
C LYS A 255 16.68 22.38 -17.19
N ASP A 256 16.42 23.43 -16.42
CA ASP A 256 15.11 24.09 -16.31
C ASP A 256 13.96 23.16 -15.87
N SER A 257 14.28 21.99 -15.29
CA SER A 257 13.27 21.11 -14.71
C SER A 257 12.94 21.46 -13.26
N VAL A 258 11.74 21.06 -12.84
CA VAL A 258 11.27 21.15 -11.45
C VAL A 258 10.75 19.79 -10.98
N LEU A 259 10.73 19.58 -9.66
CA LEU A 259 10.09 18.42 -9.05
C LEU A 259 8.97 18.90 -8.12
N ILE A 260 7.73 18.49 -8.41
CA ILE A 260 6.61 18.72 -7.48
C ILE A 260 6.40 17.50 -6.61
N ILE A 261 6.38 17.72 -5.28
CA ILE A 261 6.15 16.67 -4.27
C ILE A 261 5.04 17.08 -3.30
N TYR A 262 4.49 16.10 -2.61
CA TYR A 262 3.52 16.37 -1.56
C TYR A 262 4.22 16.70 -0.23
N ALA A 263 3.80 17.79 0.42
CA ALA A 263 4.23 18.14 1.77
C ALA A 263 3.06 18.77 2.55
N ASN A 264 2.68 18.14 3.67
CA ASN A 264 1.44 18.42 4.39
C ASN A 264 1.57 19.43 5.55
N ASN A 265 2.78 19.77 5.97
CA ASN A 265 3.01 20.72 7.06
C ASN A 265 4.27 21.57 6.82
N ASP A 266 4.35 22.70 7.51
CA ASP A 266 5.42 23.69 7.28
C ASP A 266 6.80 23.20 7.73
N LEU A 267 6.88 22.35 8.77
CA LEU A 267 8.12 21.75 9.21
C LEU A 267 8.70 20.81 8.13
N SER A 268 7.84 19.97 7.55
CA SER A 268 8.24 19.12 6.41
C SER A 268 8.72 19.95 5.24
N LYS A 269 8.02 21.04 4.89
CA LYS A 269 8.44 21.94 3.81
C LYS A 269 9.81 22.56 4.06
N THR A 270 10.03 23.10 5.27
CA THR A 270 11.30 23.68 5.65
C THR A 270 12.43 22.66 5.55
N ASN A 271 12.23 21.44 6.06
CA ASN A 271 13.24 20.40 6.03
C ASN A 271 13.52 19.92 4.60
N LEU A 272 12.50 19.72 3.76
CA LEU A 272 12.67 19.27 2.38
C LEU A 272 13.41 20.30 1.52
N ASN A 273 13.11 21.60 1.70
CA ASN A 273 13.85 22.67 1.04
C ASN A 273 15.32 22.70 1.47
N LYS A 274 15.59 22.60 2.77
CA LYS A 274 16.96 22.52 3.28
C LYS A 274 17.71 21.30 2.72
N GLU A 275 17.06 20.16 2.65
CA GLU A 275 17.68 18.93 2.15
C GLU A 275 18.01 19.01 0.66
N ILE A 276 17.17 19.65 -0.16
CA ILE A 276 17.49 19.82 -1.59
C ILE A 276 18.60 20.85 -1.82
N GLU A 277 18.61 21.93 -1.03
CA GLU A 277 19.68 22.93 -1.07
C GLU A 277 21.02 22.37 -0.62
N ASN A 278 21.05 21.54 0.42
CA ASN A 278 22.27 20.83 0.88
C ASN A 278 22.87 19.95 -0.23
N ARG A 279 22.05 19.53 -1.21
CA ARG A 279 22.47 18.77 -2.40
C ARG A 279 22.82 19.67 -3.60
N GLY A 280 22.85 21.00 -3.41
CA GLY A 280 23.24 21.97 -4.42
C GLY A 280 22.19 22.17 -5.52
N VAL A 281 20.91 21.97 -5.21
CA VAL A 281 19.76 22.34 -6.05
C VAL A 281 19.01 23.48 -5.36
N LYS A 282 18.64 24.50 -6.11
CA LYS A 282 17.90 25.65 -5.55
C LYS A 282 16.51 25.22 -5.08
N ALA A 283 16.05 25.75 -3.94
CA ALA A 283 14.74 25.42 -3.35
C ALA A 283 13.58 25.67 -4.32
N GLU A 284 13.67 26.70 -5.19
CA GLU A 284 12.60 27.01 -6.18
C GLU A 284 12.36 25.88 -7.19
N ARG A 285 13.31 24.95 -7.33
CA ARG A 285 13.15 23.78 -8.20
C ARG A 285 12.43 22.62 -7.52
N LEU A 286 12.14 22.71 -6.20
CA LEU A 286 11.35 21.78 -5.44
C LEU A 286 9.99 22.43 -5.12
N ILE A 287 8.96 22.11 -5.89
CA ILE A 287 7.62 22.65 -5.69
C ILE A 287 6.87 21.81 -4.64
N LEU A 288 6.36 22.45 -3.59
CA LEU A 288 5.72 21.77 -2.47
C LEU A 288 4.20 21.86 -2.60
N GLY A 289 3.59 20.81 -3.14
CA GLY A 289 2.15 20.71 -3.34
C GLY A 289 1.39 20.50 -2.01
N LYS A 290 0.20 21.10 -1.91
CA LYS A 290 -0.73 20.94 -0.80
C LYS A 290 -1.69 19.78 -1.02
N SER A 291 -2.38 19.35 0.06
CA SER A 291 -3.55 18.50 -0.04
C SER A 291 -4.68 19.26 -0.72
N ILE A 292 -5.31 18.63 -1.69
CA ILE A 292 -6.44 19.16 -2.47
C ILE A 292 -7.46 18.03 -2.62
N PRO A 293 -8.74 18.31 -2.95
CA PRO A 293 -9.74 17.28 -3.20
C PRO A 293 -9.31 16.26 -4.26
N LYS A 294 -9.85 15.03 -4.19
CA LYS A 294 -9.43 13.91 -5.06
C LYS A 294 -9.52 14.22 -6.55
N PRO A 295 -10.59 14.86 -7.08
CA PRO A 295 -10.66 15.15 -8.51
C PRO A 295 -9.54 16.07 -8.98
N GLU A 296 -9.25 17.17 -8.27
CA GLU A 296 -8.16 18.10 -8.58
C GLU A 296 -6.79 17.45 -8.35
N TYR A 297 -6.67 16.62 -7.31
CA TYR A 297 -5.47 15.83 -7.06
C TYR A 297 -5.14 14.92 -8.24
N LEU A 298 -6.11 14.21 -8.80
CA LEU A 298 -5.93 13.40 -10.00
C LEU A 298 -5.60 14.26 -11.21
N ALA A 299 -6.36 15.34 -11.45
CA ALA A 299 -6.11 16.23 -12.58
C ALA A 299 -4.70 16.84 -12.57
N ARG A 300 -4.13 17.07 -11.38
CA ARG A 300 -2.77 17.59 -11.23
C ARG A 300 -1.69 16.70 -11.85
N TYR A 301 -1.87 15.38 -11.94
CA TYR A 301 -0.90 14.51 -12.60
C TYR A 301 -0.70 14.85 -14.08
N ARG A 302 -1.74 15.37 -14.76
CA ARG A 302 -1.66 15.78 -16.19
C ARG A 302 -0.78 17.02 -16.42
N THR A 303 -0.38 17.74 -15.36
CA THR A 303 0.51 18.90 -15.46
C THR A 303 1.98 18.53 -15.36
N ALA A 304 2.29 17.28 -15.02
CA ALA A 304 3.64 16.73 -14.96
C ALA A 304 3.98 15.89 -16.19
N ASP A 305 5.27 15.65 -16.42
CA ASP A 305 5.79 14.92 -17.57
C ASP A 305 6.27 13.50 -17.18
N LEU A 306 6.73 13.30 -15.93
CA LEU A 306 7.21 12.01 -15.45
C LEU A 306 7.03 11.88 -13.93
N PHE A 307 6.51 10.73 -13.48
CA PHE A 307 6.47 10.38 -12.07
C PHE A 307 7.75 9.66 -11.67
N LEU A 308 8.43 10.16 -10.64
CA LEU A 308 9.61 9.57 -10.03
C LEU A 308 9.21 8.74 -8.80
N ASP A 309 9.33 7.42 -8.90
CA ASP A 309 8.99 6.54 -7.78
C ASP A 309 10.03 6.61 -6.64
N THR A 310 9.61 6.22 -5.45
CA THR A 310 10.43 6.17 -4.24
C THR A 310 10.98 4.77 -3.96
N HIS A 311 12.10 4.69 -3.24
CA HIS A 311 12.73 3.45 -2.81
C HIS A 311 13.24 3.57 -1.37
N PRO A 312 13.12 2.55 -0.51
CA PRO A 312 12.65 1.17 -0.78
C PRO A 312 11.12 0.99 -0.74
N TYR A 313 10.34 2.00 -0.37
CA TYR A 313 8.89 1.88 -0.37
C TYR A 313 8.31 2.56 -1.60
N ASN A 314 7.98 1.76 -2.61
CA ASN A 314 7.43 2.26 -3.87
C ASN A 314 6.02 2.86 -3.74
N ALA A 315 5.62 3.57 -4.76
CA ALA A 315 4.25 4.01 -4.98
C ALA A 315 3.33 2.80 -5.20
N GLY A 316 2.15 2.83 -4.60
CA GLY A 316 1.06 1.88 -4.84
C GLY A 316 -0.12 2.63 -5.44
N THR A 317 -1.05 3.14 -4.61
CA THR A 317 -2.19 3.93 -5.08
C THR A 317 -1.76 5.14 -5.91
N THR A 318 -0.69 5.84 -5.48
CA THR A 318 -0.14 6.99 -6.21
C THR A 318 0.44 6.63 -7.59
N ALA A 319 0.97 5.41 -7.75
CA ALA A 319 1.38 4.87 -9.04
C ALA A 319 0.18 4.64 -9.95
N SER A 320 -0.85 3.96 -9.44
CA SER A 320 -2.09 3.75 -10.20
C SER A 320 -2.78 5.06 -10.57
N ASP A 321 -2.78 6.05 -9.67
CA ASP A 321 -3.33 7.38 -9.94
C ASP A 321 -2.57 8.08 -11.09
N ALA A 322 -1.23 8.06 -11.06
CA ALA A 322 -0.40 8.64 -12.12
C ALA A 322 -0.68 7.98 -13.49
N LEU A 323 -0.62 6.65 -13.53
CA LEU A 323 -0.82 5.88 -14.75
C LEU A 323 -2.26 6.00 -15.28
N LYS A 324 -3.27 6.03 -14.41
CA LYS A 324 -4.68 6.31 -14.76
C LYS A 324 -4.82 7.68 -15.43
N MET A 325 -4.04 8.67 -15.00
CA MET A 325 -4.05 10.01 -15.57
C MET A 325 -3.19 10.16 -16.83
N GLY A 326 -2.60 9.06 -17.33
CA GLY A 326 -1.75 9.04 -18.51
C GLY A 326 -0.32 9.50 -18.27
N LEU A 327 0.09 9.66 -17.01
CA LEU A 327 1.45 10.07 -16.67
C LEU A 327 2.36 8.84 -16.57
N PRO A 328 3.45 8.75 -17.34
CA PRO A 328 4.42 7.68 -17.21
C PRO A 328 5.13 7.75 -15.86
N MET A 329 5.51 6.57 -15.34
CA MET A 329 6.24 6.42 -14.09
C MET A 329 7.47 5.56 -14.30
N ILE A 330 8.62 5.98 -13.77
CA ILE A 330 9.80 5.14 -13.68
C ILE A 330 10.00 4.65 -12.26
N THR A 331 10.44 3.41 -12.11
CA THR A 331 10.76 2.78 -10.83
C THR A 331 12.09 2.04 -10.88
N TYR A 332 12.66 1.84 -9.72
CA TYR A 332 13.85 1.03 -9.54
C TYR A 332 13.52 -0.23 -8.73
N LEU A 333 13.85 -1.39 -9.30
CA LEU A 333 13.48 -2.70 -8.76
C LEU A 333 14.31 -3.05 -7.52
N GLY A 334 13.64 -3.18 -6.38
CA GLY A 334 14.25 -3.63 -5.14
C GLY A 334 14.17 -5.14 -4.90
N LYS A 335 14.42 -5.54 -3.66
CA LYS A 335 14.47 -6.95 -3.21
C LYS A 335 13.22 -7.38 -2.46
N SER A 336 12.65 -6.50 -1.66
CA SER A 336 11.51 -6.77 -0.78
C SER A 336 10.18 -6.41 -1.46
N TYR A 337 9.09 -6.91 -0.92
CA TYR A 337 7.74 -6.82 -1.47
C TYR A 337 7.35 -5.38 -1.83
N GLN A 338 7.44 -4.46 -0.87
CA GLN A 338 7.11 -3.05 -1.09
C GLN A 338 8.07 -2.32 -2.04
N ALA A 339 9.32 -2.81 -2.16
CA ALA A 339 10.34 -2.23 -3.06
C ALA A 339 10.23 -2.77 -4.50
N ARG A 340 9.24 -3.59 -4.77
CA ARG A 340 8.93 -4.16 -6.09
C ARG A 340 7.51 -3.81 -6.56
N MET A 341 6.77 -3.03 -5.76
CA MET A 341 5.40 -2.63 -6.02
C MET A 341 5.26 -1.84 -7.34
N GLY A 342 6.12 -0.83 -7.54
CA GLY A 342 6.13 -0.05 -8.78
C GLY A 342 6.38 -0.92 -10.01
N ALA A 343 7.34 -1.85 -9.91
CA ALA A 343 7.63 -2.80 -10.99
C ALA A 343 6.46 -3.75 -11.26
N GLY A 344 5.77 -4.23 -10.23
CA GLY A 344 4.56 -5.06 -10.39
C GLY A 344 3.47 -4.33 -11.17
N ILE A 345 3.19 -3.08 -10.82
CA ILE A 345 2.18 -2.24 -11.49
C ILE A 345 2.56 -1.96 -12.95
N ILE A 346 3.81 -1.56 -13.19
CA ILE A 346 4.31 -1.27 -14.55
C ILE A 346 4.32 -2.54 -15.42
N SER A 347 4.71 -3.69 -14.85
CA SER A 347 4.68 -4.97 -15.57
C SER A 347 3.27 -5.38 -15.98
N ALA A 348 2.25 -5.09 -15.16
CA ALA A 348 0.85 -5.35 -15.50
C ALA A 348 0.37 -4.54 -16.71
N LEU A 349 1.01 -3.41 -17.01
CA LEU A 349 0.77 -2.57 -18.20
C LEU A 349 1.65 -2.95 -19.39
N ASN A 350 2.53 -3.95 -19.23
CA ASN A 350 3.50 -4.38 -20.25
C ASN A 350 4.43 -3.25 -20.73
N LEU A 351 4.97 -2.47 -19.78
CA LEU A 351 5.91 -1.34 -19.99
C LEU A 351 7.26 -1.59 -19.28
N PRO A 352 7.95 -2.73 -19.55
CA PRO A 352 9.16 -3.09 -18.80
C PRO A 352 10.32 -2.09 -18.95
N GLU A 353 10.33 -1.27 -20.00
CA GLU A 353 11.31 -0.22 -20.25
C GLU A 353 11.30 0.90 -19.18
N LEU A 354 10.24 1.00 -18.38
CA LEU A 354 10.12 1.96 -17.27
C LEU A 354 10.60 1.38 -15.93
N ILE A 355 11.08 0.14 -15.93
CA ILE A 355 11.63 -0.56 -14.76
C ILE A 355 13.14 -0.60 -14.86
N THR A 356 13.84 -0.03 -13.90
CA THR A 356 15.31 0.00 -13.85
C THR A 356 15.82 -0.92 -12.73
N ASN A 357 17.09 -1.32 -12.80
CA ASN A 357 17.68 -2.30 -11.87
C ASN A 357 18.69 -1.65 -10.89
N SER A 358 19.00 -0.38 -11.09
CA SER A 358 19.91 0.36 -10.22
C SER A 358 19.52 1.84 -10.11
N PRO A 359 19.98 2.55 -9.07
CA PRO A 359 19.79 3.99 -8.98
C PRO A 359 20.37 4.75 -10.18
N GLU A 360 21.49 4.31 -10.73
CA GLU A 360 22.17 4.92 -11.88
C GLU A 360 21.33 4.78 -13.15
N GLU A 361 20.74 3.60 -13.40
CA GLU A 361 19.81 3.39 -14.51
C GLU A 361 18.55 4.23 -14.35
N TYR A 362 18.01 4.32 -13.13
CA TYR A 362 16.84 5.14 -12.79
C TYR A 362 17.10 6.62 -13.09
N GLU A 363 18.27 7.13 -12.69
CA GLU A 363 18.69 8.53 -12.93
C GLU A 363 18.96 8.81 -14.41
N ALA A 364 19.50 7.82 -15.14
CA ALA A 364 19.78 7.97 -16.56
C ALA A 364 18.51 7.91 -17.43
N LEU A 365 17.48 7.17 -16.97
CA LEU A 365 16.20 7.08 -17.68
C LEU A 365 15.33 8.30 -17.44
N ALA A 366 15.47 8.97 -16.28
CA ALA A 366 14.75 10.19 -15.94
C ALA A 366 15.20 11.39 -16.78
#